data_c12e46ca056b6682b2bebde16b9f602d
#
_entry.id   c12e46ca056b6682b2bebde16b9f602d
#
_cell.length_a   1.000
_cell.length_b   1.000
_cell.length_c   1.000
_cell.angle_alpha   90.00
_cell.angle_beta   90.00
_cell.angle_gamma   90.00
#
_symmetry.space_group_name_H-M   'P 1'
#
loop_
_entity.id
_entity.type
_entity.pdbx_description
1 polymer ?
#
loop_
_entity_poly.entity_id
_entity_poly.type
_entity_poly.pdbx_seq_one_letter_code
_entity_poly.pdbx_strand_id
1 'polypeptide(L)'
;MNTITGDKVGKAAKAALEAGEGLLRLAPTWVPRSFLQPGRRLKLHPEDYYALGKHRGGIDERWFASTTVADNEGAAPDEGLSYVVHDGARFTLRDAVENHGVETIGANIWNKYKRWPVYSKFFDNMGPIPHHHHQSA
;
A
#
# COMPACT_ATOMS: atom_id res chain seq x y z
N MET A 1 -2.55 16.59 8.28
CA MET A 1 -3.37 15.54 7.62
C MET A 1 -3.82 14.57 8.70
N ASN A 2 -5.12 14.35 8.86
CA ASN A 2 -5.64 13.49 9.92
C ASN A 2 -5.90 12.08 9.39
N THR A 3 -5.31 11.07 10.04
CA THR A 3 -5.65 9.68 9.77
C THR A 3 -6.99 9.37 10.42
N ILE A 4 -7.94 8.86 9.62
CA ILE A 4 -9.27 8.45 10.07
C ILE A 4 -9.44 6.94 9.94
N THR A 5 -10.25 6.37 10.82
CA THR A 5 -10.55 4.92 10.88
C THR A 5 -12.03 4.70 11.19
N GLY A 6 -12.50 3.47 11.03
CA GLY A 6 -13.87 3.06 11.36
C GLY A 6 -14.93 3.77 10.51
N ASP A 7 -16.06 4.09 11.10
CA ASP A 7 -17.26 4.63 10.40
C ASP A 7 -16.99 5.92 9.60
N LYS A 8 -15.98 6.70 9.99
CA LYS A 8 -15.60 7.91 9.27
C LYS A 8 -15.01 7.62 7.88
N VAL A 9 -14.41 6.46 7.72
CA VAL A 9 -13.80 6.05 6.45
C VAL A 9 -14.83 5.98 5.33
N GLY A 10 -16.04 5.49 5.63
CA GLY A 10 -17.07 5.34 4.62
C GLY A 10 -17.48 6.62 3.93
N LYS A 11 -17.73 7.66 4.70
CA LYS A 11 -18.07 8.98 4.14
C LYS A 11 -16.91 9.53 3.32
N ALA A 12 -15.68 9.40 3.83
CA ALA A 12 -14.49 9.89 3.14
C ALA A 12 -14.19 9.10 1.87
N ALA A 13 -14.35 7.78 1.88
CA ALA A 13 -14.16 6.93 0.70
C ALA A 13 -15.19 7.25 -0.40
N LYS A 14 -16.46 7.41 -0.02
CA LYS A 14 -17.52 7.82 -0.94
C LYS A 14 -17.22 9.18 -1.55
N ALA A 15 -16.88 10.17 -0.74
CA ALA A 15 -16.54 11.51 -1.22
C ALA A 15 -15.31 11.49 -2.16
N ALA A 16 -14.29 10.70 -1.83
CA ALA A 16 -13.11 10.54 -2.67
C ALA A 16 -13.44 9.90 -4.03
N LEU A 17 -14.30 8.86 -4.04
CA LEU A 17 -14.76 8.21 -5.28
C LEU A 17 -15.61 9.14 -6.13
N GLU A 18 -16.53 9.90 -5.53
CA GLU A 18 -17.36 10.88 -6.24
C GLU A 18 -16.49 11.99 -6.85
N ALA A 19 -15.57 12.55 -6.09
CA ALA A 19 -14.66 13.60 -6.57
C ALA A 19 -13.68 13.11 -7.64
N GLY A 20 -13.31 11.84 -7.60
CA GLY A 20 -12.41 11.19 -8.55
C GLY A 20 -13.11 10.46 -9.70
N GLU A 21 -14.45 10.61 -9.86
CA GLU A 21 -15.22 9.92 -10.89
C GLU A 21 -14.98 8.39 -10.90
N GLY A 22 -14.94 7.80 -9.71
CA GLY A 22 -14.65 6.37 -9.50
C GLY A 22 -13.17 6.03 -9.36
N LEU A 23 -12.27 7.01 -9.42
CA LEU A 23 -10.83 6.82 -9.22
C LEU A 23 -10.40 7.25 -7.81
N LEU A 24 -9.58 6.44 -7.16
CA LEU A 24 -8.97 6.79 -5.89
C LEU A 24 -7.49 7.17 -6.09
N ARG A 25 -7.12 8.35 -5.61
CA ARG A 25 -5.71 8.74 -5.55
C ARG A 25 -5.04 8.10 -4.35
N LEU A 26 -4.04 7.26 -4.61
CA LEU A 26 -3.28 6.60 -3.56
C LEU A 26 -1.94 7.30 -3.31
N ALA A 27 -1.58 7.42 -2.04
CA ALA A 27 -0.24 7.84 -1.65
C ALA A 27 0.76 6.71 -1.95
N PRO A 28 2.02 7.04 -2.26
CA PRO A 28 3.07 6.06 -2.41
C PRO A 28 3.23 5.19 -1.16
N THR A 29 3.42 3.89 -1.36
CA THR A 29 3.73 2.95 -0.30
C THR A 29 5.09 2.33 -0.57
N TRP A 30 6.01 2.54 0.34
CA TRP A 30 7.41 2.13 0.24
C TRP A 30 7.68 1.00 1.21
N VAL A 31 8.29 -0.07 0.72
CA VAL A 31 8.60 -1.24 1.54
C VAL A 31 10.10 -1.54 1.45
N PRO A 32 10.84 -1.42 2.55
CA PRO A 32 12.24 -1.82 2.60
C PRO A 32 12.39 -3.35 2.69
N ARG A 33 13.50 -3.86 2.17
CA ARG A 33 13.87 -5.27 2.29
C ARG A 33 15.31 -5.40 2.76
N SER A 34 15.52 -6.26 3.74
CA SER A 34 16.84 -6.49 4.33
C SER A 34 17.74 -7.41 3.49
N PHE A 35 17.15 -8.20 2.58
CA PHE A 35 17.85 -9.20 1.79
C PHE A 35 18.39 -8.70 0.45
N LEU A 36 18.12 -7.43 0.10
CA LEU A 36 18.56 -6.81 -1.14
C LEU A 36 19.14 -5.41 -0.88
N GLN A 37 20.04 -4.99 -1.76
CA GLN A 37 20.47 -3.60 -1.83
C GLN A 37 19.46 -2.81 -2.66
N PRO A 38 19.00 -1.62 -2.20
CA PRO A 38 18.10 -0.79 -2.99
C PRO A 38 18.77 -0.31 -4.27
N GLY A 39 18.01 -0.29 -5.35
CA GLY A 39 18.43 0.28 -6.63
C GLY A 39 18.39 1.80 -6.64
N ARG A 40 18.41 2.39 -7.84
CA ARG A 40 18.42 3.84 -8.02
C ARG A 40 17.45 4.31 -9.10
N ARG A 41 16.55 3.44 -9.54
CA ARG A 41 15.60 3.73 -10.63
C ARG A 41 14.33 4.42 -10.15
N LEU A 42 13.95 4.23 -8.89
CA LEU A 42 12.79 4.91 -8.28
C LEU A 42 12.99 6.42 -8.15
N LYS A 43 14.18 6.93 -8.45
CA LYS A 43 14.54 8.36 -8.44
C LYS A 43 14.27 9.03 -7.08
N LEU A 44 14.44 8.28 -6.01
CA LEU A 44 14.44 8.81 -4.66
C LEU A 44 15.73 9.57 -4.39
N HIS A 45 15.70 10.51 -3.46
CA HIS A 45 16.92 11.11 -2.95
C HIS A 45 17.81 10.02 -2.32
N PRO A 46 19.15 10.07 -2.43
CA PRO A 46 20.00 9.04 -1.83
C PRO A 46 19.75 8.77 -0.35
N GLU A 47 19.34 9.77 0.41
CA GLU A 47 18.97 9.60 1.82
C GLU A 47 17.60 8.92 2.01
N ASP A 48 16.67 9.05 1.05
CA ASP A 48 15.35 8.45 1.11
C ASP A 48 15.41 6.92 0.99
N TYR A 49 16.43 6.38 0.33
CA TYR A 49 16.62 4.92 0.23
C TYR A 49 16.66 4.24 1.60
N TYR A 50 17.05 4.95 2.62
CA TYR A 50 17.19 4.45 3.98
C TYR A 50 16.29 5.13 4.99
N ALA A 51 15.35 5.97 4.54
CA ALA A 51 14.49 6.76 5.40
C ALA A 51 13.62 5.93 6.35
N LEU A 52 13.21 4.73 5.92
CA LEU A 52 12.40 3.81 6.74
C LEU A 52 13.23 2.78 7.50
N GLY A 53 14.49 3.04 7.69
CA GLY A 53 15.36 2.18 8.47
C GLY A 53 16.56 1.66 7.71
N LYS A 54 17.65 2.39 7.77
CA LYS A 54 18.93 1.97 7.20
C LYS A 54 19.34 0.57 7.63
N HIS A 55 19.04 0.20 8.88
CA HIS A 55 19.28 -1.12 9.46
C HIS A 55 18.38 -2.22 8.86
N ARG A 56 17.33 -1.84 8.12
CA ARG A 56 16.37 -2.74 7.46
C ARG A 56 16.66 -2.92 5.97
N GLY A 57 17.79 -2.43 5.47
CA GLY A 57 18.23 -2.61 4.08
C GLY A 57 17.85 -1.49 3.12
N GLY A 58 16.95 -0.57 3.50
CA GLY A 58 16.50 0.52 2.66
C GLY A 58 15.29 0.20 1.78
N ILE A 59 14.81 1.21 1.05
CA ILE A 59 13.60 1.10 0.22
C ILE A 59 13.96 0.51 -1.15
N ASP A 60 13.43 -0.64 -1.47
CA ASP A 60 13.61 -1.30 -2.76
C ASP A 60 12.30 -1.73 -3.43
N GLU A 61 11.15 -1.60 -2.75
CA GLU A 61 9.84 -1.89 -3.32
C GLU A 61 8.89 -0.70 -3.20
N ARG A 62 8.11 -0.47 -4.25
CA ARG A 62 6.95 0.42 -4.22
C ARG A 62 5.70 -0.39 -4.51
N TRP A 63 4.76 -0.40 -3.57
CA TRP A 63 3.51 -1.13 -3.68
C TRP A 63 2.36 -0.23 -4.12
N PHE A 64 1.48 -0.77 -4.96
CA PHE A 64 0.34 -0.07 -5.51
C PHE A 64 -0.94 -0.82 -5.18
N ALA A 65 -1.95 -0.08 -4.75
CA ALA A 65 -3.27 -0.60 -4.40
C ALA A 65 -3.21 -1.78 -3.43
N SER A 66 -2.30 -1.71 -2.46
CA SER A 66 -2.09 -2.77 -1.49
C SER A 66 -3.01 -2.64 -0.28
N THR A 67 -3.68 -3.74 0.05
CA THR A 67 -4.38 -3.95 1.33
C THR A 67 -3.64 -4.95 2.22
N THR A 68 -2.42 -5.31 1.84
CA THR A 68 -1.57 -6.30 2.53
C THR A 68 -0.50 -5.58 3.34
N VAL A 69 -0.35 -5.98 4.60
CA VAL A 69 0.77 -5.54 5.43
C VAL A 69 2.04 -6.26 4.99
N ALA A 70 3.14 -5.54 4.92
CA ALA A 70 4.43 -6.12 4.61
C ALA A 70 4.93 -6.96 5.78
N ASP A 71 5.36 -8.18 5.48
CA ASP A 71 5.98 -9.06 6.47
C ASP A 71 7.49 -8.78 6.52
N ASN A 72 7.87 -7.85 7.40
CA ASN A 72 9.24 -7.46 7.65
C ASN A 72 9.49 -7.37 9.17
N GLU A 73 10.64 -7.80 9.61
CA GLU A 73 11.07 -7.56 10.97
C GLU A 73 11.16 -6.06 11.28
N GLY A 74 10.60 -5.65 12.39
CA GLY A 74 10.57 -4.23 12.79
C GLY A 74 9.69 -3.32 11.93
N ALA A 75 8.77 -3.89 11.12
CA ALA A 75 7.82 -3.13 10.31
C ALA A 75 6.84 -2.33 11.18
N ALA A 76 6.44 -1.16 10.68
CA ALA A 76 5.28 -0.47 11.23
C ALA A 76 4.00 -1.29 10.95
N PRO A 77 2.96 -1.20 11.80
CA PRO A 77 1.73 -1.99 11.64
C PRO A 77 1.00 -1.78 10.32
N ASP A 78 1.26 -0.66 9.65
CA ASP A 78 0.64 -0.25 8.39
C ASP A 78 1.62 -0.29 7.20
N GLU A 79 2.84 -0.80 7.39
CA GLU A 79 3.80 -0.92 6.31
C GLU A 79 3.25 -1.80 5.18
N GLY A 80 3.32 -1.30 3.96
CA GLY A 80 2.76 -1.97 2.79
C GLY A 80 1.31 -1.60 2.47
N LEU A 81 0.55 -1.01 3.39
CA LEU A 81 -0.81 -0.57 3.12
C LEU A 81 -0.82 0.70 2.26
N SER A 82 -1.62 0.70 1.20
CA SER A 82 -1.87 1.91 0.42
C SER A 82 -2.85 2.83 1.13
N TYR A 83 -2.54 4.13 1.12
CA TYR A 83 -3.39 5.16 1.70
C TYR A 83 -4.12 5.96 0.62
N VAL A 84 -5.39 6.20 0.85
CA VAL A 84 -6.17 7.22 0.14
C VAL A 84 -5.99 8.54 0.86
N VAL A 85 -5.78 9.60 0.08
CA VAL A 85 -5.68 10.98 0.58
C VAL A 85 -6.72 11.81 -0.14
N HIS A 86 -7.66 12.37 0.61
CA HIS A 86 -8.72 13.21 0.07
C HIS A 86 -9.14 14.26 1.12
N ASP A 87 -9.23 15.52 0.71
CA ASP A 87 -9.73 16.66 1.50
C ASP A 87 -9.16 16.71 2.94
N GLY A 88 -7.83 16.59 3.08
CA GLY A 88 -7.15 16.63 4.38
C GLY A 88 -7.30 15.36 5.23
N ALA A 89 -8.12 14.41 4.82
CA ALA A 89 -8.23 13.10 5.44
C ALA A 89 -7.28 12.08 4.80
N ARG A 90 -6.85 11.11 5.60
CA ARG A 90 -6.04 9.97 5.18
C ARG A 90 -6.61 8.70 5.80
N PHE A 91 -6.82 7.67 5.00
CA PHE A 91 -7.29 6.35 5.45
C PHE A 91 -6.71 5.25 4.55
N THR A 92 -6.69 4.00 5.04
CA THR A 92 -6.13 2.91 4.24
C THR A 92 -7.13 2.43 3.19
N LEU A 93 -6.62 1.98 2.04
CA LEU A 93 -7.44 1.29 1.05
C LEU A 93 -8.09 0.05 1.66
N ARG A 94 -7.40 -0.62 2.60
CA ARG A 94 -7.95 -1.77 3.33
C ARG A 94 -9.22 -1.39 4.11
N ASP A 95 -9.17 -0.32 4.91
CA ASP A 95 -10.33 0.16 5.66
C ASP A 95 -11.49 0.53 4.73
N ALA A 96 -11.21 1.17 3.59
CA ALA A 96 -12.23 1.49 2.59
C ALA A 96 -12.90 0.23 2.02
N VAL A 97 -12.11 -0.79 1.68
CA VAL A 97 -12.62 -2.06 1.14
C VAL A 97 -13.40 -2.85 2.19
N GLU A 98 -12.89 -2.97 3.41
CA GLU A 98 -13.53 -3.73 4.48
C GLU A 98 -14.86 -3.12 4.92
N ASN A 99 -14.96 -1.80 4.96
CA ASN A 99 -16.18 -1.11 5.40
C ASN A 99 -17.15 -0.78 4.25
N HIS A 100 -16.64 -0.59 3.02
CA HIS A 100 -17.40 -0.16 1.84
C HIS A 100 -16.95 -0.89 0.57
N GLY A 101 -16.89 -2.22 0.64
CA GLY A 101 -16.35 -3.05 -0.41
C GLY A 101 -17.07 -2.92 -1.74
N VAL A 102 -18.39 -2.85 -1.73
CA VAL A 102 -19.21 -2.73 -2.96
C VAL A 102 -18.90 -1.41 -3.68
N GLU A 103 -18.85 -0.32 -2.94
CA GLU A 103 -18.62 1.01 -3.48
C GLU A 103 -17.16 1.19 -3.92
N THR A 104 -16.21 0.55 -3.21
CA THR A 104 -14.78 0.72 -3.44
C THR A 104 -14.23 -0.14 -4.57
N ILE A 105 -14.65 -1.41 -4.65
CA ILE A 105 -14.11 -2.39 -5.61
C ILE A 105 -15.16 -3.05 -6.50
N GLY A 106 -16.42 -2.63 -6.37
CA GLY A 106 -17.53 -3.14 -7.13
C GLY A 106 -18.11 -4.45 -6.60
N ALA A 107 -19.41 -4.65 -6.85
CA ALA A 107 -20.17 -5.78 -6.33
C ALA A 107 -19.60 -7.14 -6.75
N ASN A 108 -19.13 -7.27 -7.99
CA ASN A 108 -18.63 -8.55 -8.49
C ASN A 108 -17.39 -9.04 -7.73
N ILE A 109 -16.41 -8.15 -7.50
CA ILE A 109 -15.17 -8.48 -6.77
C ILE A 109 -15.50 -8.70 -5.29
N TRP A 110 -16.25 -7.77 -4.69
CA TRP A 110 -16.64 -7.87 -3.28
C TRP A 110 -17.42 -9.15 -2.97
N ASN A 111 -18.42 -9.48 -3.78
CA ASN A 111 -19.24 -10.67 -3.53
C ASN A 111 -18.43 -11.97 -3.64
N LYS A 112 -17.47 -12.00 -4.54
CA LYS A 112 -16.63 -13.18 -4.77
C LYS A 112 -15.52 -13.35 -3.73
N TYR A 113 -14.82 -12.30 -3.40
CA TYR A 113 -13.57 -12.39 -2.62
C TYR A 113 -13.69 -11.81 -1.20
N LYS A 114 -14.65 -10.93 -0.94
CA LYS A 114 -14.80 -10.17 0.31
C LYS A 114 -13.54 -9.39 0.73
N ARG A 115 -12.65 -9.14 -0.22
CA ARG A 115 -11.39 -8.41 -0.07
C ARG A 115 -10.91 -7.93 -1.43
N TRP A 116 -9.95 -7.02 -1.44
CA TRP A 116 -9.17 -6.70 -2.63
C TRP A 116 -8.11 -7.79 -2.83
N PRO A 117 -8.19 -8.60 -3.91
CA PRO A 117 -7.41 -9.83 -4.02
C PRO A 117 -6.02 -9.65 -4.64
N VAL A 118 -5.69 -8.44 -5.11
CA VAL A 118 -4.45 -8.18 -5.84
C VAL A 118 -3.81 -6.86 -5.42
N TYR A 119 -2.52 -6.78 -5.60
CA TYR A 119 -1.75 -5.55 -5.65
C TYR A 119 -0.60 -5.73 -6.63
N SER A 120 -0.04 -4.61 -7.10
CA SER A 120 1.15 -4.63 -7.93
C SER A 120 2.29 -3.91 -7.24
N LYS A 121 3.51 -4.24 -7.61
CA LYS A 121 4.69 -3.61 -7.06
C LYS A 121 5.80 -3.46 -8.09
N PHE A 122 6.58 -2.40 -7.96
CA PHE A 122 7.85 -2.25 -8.60
C PHE A 122 8.96 -2.66 -7.65
N PHE A 123 9.92 -3.37 -8.19
CA PHE A 123 11.18 -3.66 -7.54
C PHE A 123 12.28 -2.76 -8.12
N ASP A 124 13.05 -2.17 -7.23
CA ASP A 124 14.26 -1.44 -7.58
C ASP A 124 15.40 -1.86 -6.67
N ASN A 125 16.04 -2.94 -7.05
CA ASN A 125 17.13 -3.54 -6.30
C ASN A 125 18.37 -3.73 -7.18
N MET A 126 19.51 -3.74 -6.53
CA MET A 126 20.79 -4.08 -7.17
C MET A 126 20.98 -5.61 -7.13
N GLY A 127 21.04 -6.19 -8.33
CA GLY A 127 21.20 -7.63 -8.48
C GLY A 127 19.88 -8.42 -8.56
N PRO A 128 19.97 -9.74 -8.70
CA PRO A 128 18.81 -10.61 -8.84
C PRO A 128 18.08 -10.77 -7.50
N ILE A 129 16.77 -10.94 -7.58
CA ILE A 129 15.97 -11.34 -6.43
C ILE A 129 16.34 -12.78 -6.06
N PRO A 130 16.55 -13.10 -4.78
CA PRO A 130 16.78 -14.47 -4.34
C PRO A 130 15.63 -15.40 -4.79
N HIS A 131 15.98 -16.61 -5.17
CA HIS A 131 14.97 -17.61 -5.48
C HIS A 131 14.11 -17.89 -4.25
N HIS A 132 12.81 -17.69 -4.37
CA HIS A 132 11.84 -17.90 -3.29
C HIS A 132 10.49 -18.31 -3.87
N HIS A 133 9.65 -18.86 -3.02
CA HIS A 133 8.26 -19.13 -3.34
C HIS A 133 7.36 -18.66 -2.21
N HIS A 134 6.14 -18.29 -2.57
CA HIS A 134 5.12 -17.94 -1.61
C HIS A 134 4.30 -19.19 -1.28
N GLN A 135 4.16 -19.49 -0.01
CA GLN A 135 3.22 -20.53 0.43
C GLN A 135 1.81 -19.98 0.36
N SER A 136 0.88 -20.79 -0.14
CA SER A 136 -0.56 -20.53 0.03
C SER A 136 -0.91 -20.76 1.50
N ALA A 137 -1.69 -19.83 2.07
CA ALA A 137 -2.28 -20.01 3.39
C ALA A 137 -3.36 -21.09 3.35
#